data_d44da71b8f0d4b957f3b9cb4d15c2827
#
_entry.id   d44da71b8f0d4b957f3b9cb4d15c2827
#
_cell.length_a   1.000
_cell.length_b   1.000
_cell.length_c   1.000
_cell.angle_alpha   90.00
_cell.angle_beta   90.00
_cell.angle_gamma   90.00
#
_symmetry.space_group_name_H-M   'P 1'
#
loop_
_entity.id
_entity.type
_entity.pdbx_description
1 polymer ?
#
loop_
_entity_poly.entity_id
_entity_poly.type
_entity_poly.pdbx_seq_one_letter_code
_entity_poly.pdbx_strand_id
1 'polypeptide(L)'
;MALGDLTKQLASQAIRNAVNPPPAPPRPDNPGAALLAQVQAMQKALKDDEELIVLFHAGAETVRVLEFFFPSWQIAVLTGTGAAIEHDRQVIRVISTVDSLQLVCKVAKAPPDASPARIKFVTPRPKPD
;
A
#
# COMPACT_ATOMS: atom_id res chain seq x y z
N MET A 1 -38.08 -10.13 -16.64
CA MET A 1 -37.06 -11.17 -16.55
C MET A 1 -37.19 -11.91 -15.24
N ALA A 2 -37.28 -13.24 -15.30
CA ALA A 2 -37.38 -14.02 -14.09
C ALA A 2 -36.03 -14.02 -13.34
N LEU A 3 -36.08 -14.00 -12.02
CA LEU A 3 -34.87 -14.06 -11.19
C LEU A 3 -34.00 -15.28 -11.51
N GLY A 4 -34.63 -16.40 -11.96
CA GLY A 4 -33.90 -17.59 -12.33
C GLY A 4 -32.99 -17.42 -13.53
N ASP A 5 -33.35 -16.58 -14.49
CA ASP A 5 -32.51 -16.31 -15.68
C ASP A 5 -31.27 -15.50 -15.32
N LEU A 6 -31.42 -14.55 -14.41
CA LEU A 6 -30.29 -13.77 -13.92
C LEU A 6 -29.30 -14.67 -13.16
N THR A 7 -29.81 -15.57 -12.34
CA THR A 7 -28.97 -16.51 -11.59
C THR A 7 -28.20 -17.43 -12.54
N LYS A 8 -28.85 -17.93 -13.59
CA LYS A 8 -28.22 -18.76 -14.62
C LYS A 8 -27.13 -18.00 -15.35
N GLN A 9 -27.37 -16.75 -15.69
CA GLN A 9 -26.37 -15.90 -16.35
C GLN A 9 -25.14 -15.69 -15.48
N LEU A 10 -25.35 -15.40 -14.20
CA LEU A 10 -24.25 -15.21 -13.26
C LEU A 10 -23.45 -16.49 -13.06
N ALA A 11 -24.12 -17.64 -12.95
CA ALA A 11 -23.46 -18.93 -12.83
C ALA A 11 -22.66 -19.26 -14.08
N SER A 12 -23.22 -19.04 -15.27
CA SER A 12 -22.53 -19.27 -16.54
C SER A 12 -21.31 -18.38 -16.69
N GLN A 13 -21.42 -17.13 -16.28
CA GLN A 13 -20.32 -16.20 -16.32
C GLN A 13 -19.20 -16.59 -15.36
N ALA A 14 -19.57 -17.05 -14.16
CA ALA A 14 -18.61 -17.53 -13.18
C ALA A 14 -17.85 -18.77 -13.67
N ILE A 15 -18.56 -19.71 -14.30
CA ILE A 15 -17.94 -20.90 -14.88
C ILE A 15 -17.03 -20.52 -16.04
N ARG A 16 -17.47 -19.63 -16.90
CA ARG A 16 -16.66 -19.15 -18.03
C ARG A 16 -15.40 -18.44 -17.56
N ASN A 17 -15.50 -17.64 -16.50
CA ASN A 17 -14.35 -16.96 -15.91
C ASN A 17 -13.39 -17.93 -15.21
N ALA A 18 -13.90 -19.06 -14.70
CA ALA A 18 -13.08 -20.08 -14.07
C ALA A 18 -12.33 -20.92 -15.09
N VAL A 19 -12.95 -21.23 -16.24
CA VAL A 19 -12.37 -22.11 -17.26
C VAL A 19 -11.57 -21.30 -18.29
N ASN A 20 -12.06 -20.14 -18.68
CA ASN A 20 -11.39 -19.23 -19.60
C ASN A 20 -11.44 -17.83 -19.01
N PRO A 21 -10.57 -17.55 -18.04
CA PRO A 21 -10.54 -16.20 -17.50
C PRO A 21 -10.22 -15.23 -18.64
N PRO A 22 -10.97 -14.12 -18.78
CA PRO A 22 -10.59 -13.08 -19.72
C PRO A 22 -9.14 -12.68 -19.39
N PRO A 23 -8.35 -12.26 -20.40
CA PRO A 23 -7.01 -11.78 -20.10
C PRO A 23 -7.12 -10.73 -19.00
N ALA A 24 -6.82 -11.15 -17.80
CA ALA A 24 -6.82 -10.25 -16.67
C ALA A 24 -5.87 -9.10 -17.01
N PRO A 25 -6.20 -7.85 -16.68
CA PRO A 25 -5.19 -6.80 -16.71
C PRO A 25 -3.97 -7.36 -15.98
N PRO A 26 -2.76 -7.07 -16.45
CA PRO A 26 -1.57 -7.67 -15.86
C PRO A 26 -1.64 -7.49 -14.36
N ARG A 27 -2.01 -8.56 -13.66
CA ARG A 27 -1.82 -8.57 -12.24
C ARG A 27 -0.32 -8.37 -12.05
N PRO A 28 0.09 -7.36 -11.31
CA PRO A 28 1.42 -7.49 -10.79
C PRO A 28 1.40 -8.82 -10.06
N ASP A 29 2.10 -9.83 -10.58
CA ASP A 29 2.29 -11.12 -9.90
C ASP A 29 3.03 -10.94 -8.59
N ASN A 30 2.82 -9.77 -7.97
CA ASN A 30 3.70 -9.33 -6.93
C ASN A 30 2.91 -8.31 -6.09
N PRO A 31 2.45 -8.77 -4.91
CA PRO A 31 1.68 -7.91 -4.03
C PRO A 31 2.46 -6.69 -3.56
N GLY A 32 3.78 -6.79 -3.48
CA GLY A 32 4.62 -5.65 -3.10
C GLY A 32 4.57 -4.53 -4.13
N ALA A 33 4.63 -4.88 -5.41
CA ALA A 33 4.51 -3.88 -6.47
C ALA A 33 3.13 -3.24 -6.50
N ALA A 34 2.09 -4.02 -6.23
CA ALA A 34 0.72 -3.51 -6.15
C ALA A 34 0.56 -2.53 -4.99
N LEU A 35 1.09 -2.89 -3.82
CA LEU A 35 1.07 -2.03 -2.64
C LEU A 35 1.80 -0.71 -2.93
N LEU A 36 2.99 -0.80 -3.49
CA LEU A 36 3.80 0.36 -3.85
C LEU A 36 3.05 1.27 -4.81
N ALA A 37 2.45 0.70 -5.85
CA ALA A 37 1.71 1.47 -6.85
C ALA A 37 0.54 2.23 -6.23
N GLN A 38 -0.17 1.62 -5.29
CA GLN A 38 -1.28 2.27 -4.59
C GLN A 38 -0.80 3.45 -3.76
N VAL A 39 0.24 3.27 -2.97
CA VAL A 39 0.75 4.34 -2.11
C VAL A 39 1.33 5.48 -2.96
N GLN A 40 2.07 5.14 -4.01
CA GLN A 40 2.62 6.15 -4.92
C GLN A 40 1.53 6.94 -5.63
N ALA A 41 0.44 6.28 -6.06
CA ALA A 41 -0.67 6.96 -6.70
C ALA A 41 -1.34 7.95 -5.75
N MET A 42 -1.52 7.56 -4.49
CA MET A 42 -2.08 8.46 -3.48
C MET A 42 -1.18 9.67 -3.25
N GLN A 43 0.13 9.47 -3.22
CA GLN A 43 1.08 10.58 -3.04
C GLN A 43 1.09 11.51 -4.25
N LYS A 44 1.01 10.98 -5.45
CA LYS A 44 0.94 11.79 -6.67
C LYS A 44 -0.32 12.63 -6.77
N ALA A 45 -1.42 12.17 -6.17
CA ALA A 45 -2.69 12.88 -6.20
C ALA A 45 -2.75 14.03 -5.18
N LEU A 46 -1.73 14.19 -4.34
CA LEU A 46 -1.72 15.24 -3.33
C LEU A 46 -1.61 16.62 -3.97
N LYS A 47 -2.27 17.60 -3.34
CA LYS A 47 -2.04 19.01 -3.65
C LYS A 47 -0.72 19.47 -3.03
N ASP A 48 -0.26 20.64 -3.44
CA ASP A 48 1.06 21.16 -3.02
C ASP A 48 1.19 21.34 -1.52
N ASP A 49 0.08 21.61 -0.83
CA ASP A 49 0.06 21.82 0.62
C ASP A 49 -0.35 20.58 1.41
N GLU A 50 -0.55 19.44 0.72
CA GLU A 50 -1.00 18.21 1.34
C GLU A 50 0.14 17.23 1.53
N GLU A 51 0.01 16.39 2.54
CA GLU A 51 0.92 15.27 2.75
C GLU A 51 0.13 14.00 2.99
N LEU A 52 0.72 12.87 2.59
CA LEU A 52 0.16 11.55 2.83
C LEU A 52 0.72 11.01 4.14
N ILE A 53 -0.16 10.68 5.05
CA ILE A 53 0.19 10.05 6.32
C ILE A 53 -0.16 8.58 6.20
N VAL A 54 0.86 7.72 6.26
CA VAL A 54 0.69 6.27 6.24
C VAL A 54 1.03 5.74 7.62
N LEU A 55 0.08 5.04 8.21
CA LEU A 55 0.21 4.50 9.55
C LEU A 55 0.19 2.98 9.51
N PHE A 56 1.06 2.37 10.27
CA PHE A 56 1.09 0.96 10.53
C PHE A 56 0.92 0.71 12.02
N HIS A 57 -0.04 -0.16 12.36
CA HIS A 57 -0.31 -0.51 13.75
C HIS A 57 0.28 -1.88 14.05
N ALA A 58 1.23 -1.94 14.96
CA ALA A 58 1.85 -3.18 15.41
C ALA A 58 1.62 -3.32 16.92
N GLY A 59 0.59 -4.07 17.30
CA GLY A 59 0.23 -4.20 18.72
C GLY A 59 -0.11 -2.84 19.31
N ALA A 60 0.60 -2.46 20.36
CA ALA A 60 0.40 -1.18 21.03
C ALA A 60 1.11 -0.01 20.33
N GLU A 61 1.92 -0.30 19.33
CA GLU A 61 2.69 0.74 18.65
C GLU A 61 2.02 1.17 17.36
N THR A 62 2.05 2.46 17.09
CA THR A 62 1.63 3.03 15.81
C THR A 62 2.84 3.71 15.18
N VAL A 63 3.15 3.34 13.96
CA VAL A 63 4.30 3.87 13.23
C VAL A 63 3.79 4.75 12.10
N ARG A 64 4.27 5.98 12.05
CA ARG A 64 4.10 6.83 10.87
C ARG A 64 5.20 6.49 9.88
N VAL A 65 4.84 5.90 8.76
CA VAL A 65 5.79 5.40 7.79
C VAL A 65 6.33 6.56 6.95
N LEU A 66 7.64 6.69 6.91
CA LEU A 66 8.32 7.71 6.11
C LEU A 66 9.08 7.12 4.94
N GLU A 67 9.38 5.83 5.00
CA GLU A 67 10.09 5.13 3.94
C GLU A 67 9.61 3.70 3.82
N PHE A 68 9.41 3.28 2.58
CA PHE A 68 9.17 1.88 2.22
C PHE A 68 10.41 1.36 1.52
N PHE A 69 11.00 0.31 2.05
CA PHE A 69 12.09 -0.41 1.42
C PHE A 69 11.65 -1.84 1.12
N PHE A 70 11.83 -2.26 -0.10
CA PHE A 70 11.50 -3.62 -0.53
C PHE A 70 12.78 -4.36 -0.90
N PRO A 71 13.35 -5.16 0.03
CA PRO A 71 14.49 -6.03 -0.34
C PRO A 71 14.09 -7.03 -1.42
N SER A 72 12.85 -7.47 -1.37
CA SER A 72 12.18 -8.25 -2.40
C SER A 72 10.72 -7.79 -2.42
N TRP A 73 9.97 -8.23 -3.43
CA TRP A 73 8.56 -7.85 -3.50
C TRP A 73 7.68 -8.61 -2.50
N GLN A 74 8.23 -9.58 -1.80
CA GLN A 74 7.52 -10.33 -0.77
C GLN A 74 7.73 -9.75 0.63
N ILE A 75 8.77 -8.95 0.81
CA ILE A 75 9.15 -8.39 2.11
C ILE A 75 9.17 -6.87 2.02
N ALA A 76 8.55 -6.23 3.00
CA ALA A 76 8.61 -4.79 3.13
C ALA A 76 9.28 -4.39 4.44
N VAL A 77 10.15 -3.39 4.39
CA VAL A 77 10.73 -2.77 5.57
C VAL A 77 10.19 -1.35 5.65
N LEU A 78 9.38 -1.10 6.66
CA LEU A 78 8.79 0.20 6.89
C LEU A 78 9.63 0.95 7.91
N THR A 79 10.10 2.12 7.55
CA THR A 79 10.86 2.97 8.47
C THR A 79 10.06 4.22 8.76
N GLY A 80 9.97 4.58 10.01
CA GLY A 80 9.23 5.76 10.39
C GLY A 80 9.45 6.12 11.85
N THR A 81 8.52 6.90 12.38
CA THR A 81 8.57 7.37 13.76
C THR A 81 7.32 6.90 14.49
N GLY A 82 7.43 6.77 15.82
CA GLY A 82 6.26 6.51 16.63
C GLY A 82 5.27 7.65 16.50
N ALA A 83 3.98 7.30 16.38
CA ALA A 83 2.92 8.30 16.25
C ALA A 83 2.56 8.94 17.60
N ALA A 84 3.06 8.39 18.71
CA ALA A 84 2.85 8.97 20.03
C ALA A 84 3.69 10.24 20.18
N ILE A 85 3.06 11.27 20.74
CA ILE A 85 3.75 12.54 21.01
C ILE A 85 4.59 12.35 22.26
N GLU A 86 5.78 11.81 22.11
CA GLU A 86 6.72 11.72 23.20
C GLU A 86 8.02 12.43 22.84
N HIS A 87 8.79 12.75 23.87
CA HIS A 87 9.98 13.57 23.71
C HIS A 87 11.08 12.90 22.90
N ASP A 88 11.05 11.58 22.80
CA ASP A 88 12.03 10.82 22.04
C ASP A 88 11.40 10.31 20.74
N ARG A 89 11.73 10.97 19.64
CA ARG A 89 11.35 10.48 18.32
C ARG A 89 12.21 9.28 17.97
N GLN A 90 11.74 8.13 18.36
CA GLN A 90 12.42 6.89 18.01
C GLN A 90 12.16 6.57 16.56
N VAL A 91 13.22 6.20 15.86
CA VAL A 91 13.08 5.60 14.55
C VAL A 91 12.66 4.15 14.73
N ILE A 92 11.54 3.80 14.14
CA ILE A 92 10.98 2.46 14.23
C ILE A 92 11.06 1.83 12.85
N ARG A 93 11.54 0.61 12.82
CA ARG A 93 11.60 -0.19 11.61
C ARG A 93 10.76 -1.45 11.80
N VAL A 94 9.85 -1.67 10.85
CA VAL A 94 9.00 -2.86 10.87
C VAL A 94 9.36 -3.70 9.66
N ILE A 95 9.69 -4.95 9.88
CA ILE A 95 9.99 -5.92 8.83
C ILE A 95 8.81 -6.87 8.76
N SER A 96 8.18 -6.97 7.60
CA SER A 96 6.99 -7.78 7.45
C SER A 96 6.90 -8.37 6.05
N THR A 97 6.25 -9.53 5.96
CA THR A 97 5.79 -9.99 4.65
C THR A 97 4.72 -9.02 4.14
N VAL A 98 4.71 -8.79 2.84
CA VAL A 98 3.75 -7.86 2.24
C VAL A 98 2.31 -8.31 2.48
N ASP A 99 2.06 -9.63 2.48
CA ASP A 99 0.73 -10.18 2.69
C ASP A 99 0.16 -9.87 4.07
N SER A 100 1.01 -9.59 5.04
CA SER A 100 0.60 -9.29 6.41
C SER A 100 0.43 -7.81 6.68
N LEU A 101 0.74 -6.96 5.71
CA LEU A 101 0.66 -5.52 5.91
C LEU A 101 -0.76 -5.01 5.76
N GLN A 102 -1.19 -4.26 6.75
CA GLN A 102 -2.40 -3.46 6.66
C GLN A 102 -2.04 -2.03 7.02
N LEU A 103 -2.20 -1.13 6.06
CA LEU A 103 -1.81 0.26 6.22
C LEU A 103 -3.05 1.14 6.27
N VAL A 104 -2.99 2.18 7.11
CA VAL A 104 -4.01 3.21 7.15
C VAL A 104 -3.42 4.46 6.52
N CYS A 105 -4.05 4.97 5.50
CA CYS A 105 -3.57 6.14 4.77
C CYS A 105 -4.53 7.31 4.96
N LYS A 106 -3.97 8.48 5.28
CA LYS A 106 -4.74 9.71 5.45
C LYS A 106 -4.08 10.83 4.67
N VAL A 107 -4.90 11.73 4.14
CA VAL A 107 -4.40 12.95 3.53
C VAL A 107 -4.62 14.09 4.51
N ALA A 108 -3.58 14.84 4.80
CA ALA A 108 -3.65 15.97 5.71
C ALA A 108 -2.91 17.17 5.11
N LYS A 109 -3.29 18.36 5.53
CA LYS A 109 -2.55 19.54 5.16
C LYS A 109 -1.29 19.63 5.99
N ALA A 110 -0.18 19.97 5.34
CA ALA A 110 1.07 20.20 6.04
C ALA A 110 0.96 21.44 6.92
N PRO A 111 1.72 21.49 8.04
CA PRO A 111 1.75 22.70 8.85
C PRO A 111 2.21 23.91 8.03
N PRO A 112 1.69 25.12 8.30
CA PRO A 112 2.01 26.31 7.49
C PRO A 112 3.50 26.62 7.42
N ASP A 113 4.27 26.23 8.43
CA ASP A 113 5.68 26.55 8.53
C ASP A 113 6.60 25.43 8.07
N ALA A 114 6.05 24.35 7.52
CA ALA A 114 6.83 23.19 7.13
C ALA A 114 6.50 22.77 5.69
N SER A 115 7.52 22.31 4.99
CA SER A 115 7.31 21.67 3.69
C SER A 115 6.57 20.34 3.89
N PRO A 116 5.62 19.98 3.02
CA PRO A 116 4.95 18.70 3.12
C PRO A 116 5.95 17.54 3.08
N ALA A 117 5.79 16.61 3.99
CA ALA A 117 6.63 15.43 4.02
C ALA A 117 6.28 14.53 2.83
N ARG A 118 7.31 13.92 2.24
CA ARG A 118 7.14 12.97 1.15
C ARG A 118 7.71 11.62 1.57
N ILE A 119 6.95 10.57 1.27
CA ILE A 119 7.36 9.19 1.57
C ILE A 119 8.37 8.76 0.52
N LYS A 120 9.45 8.15 0.99
CA LYS A 120 10.50 7.63 0.13
C LYS A 120 10.24 6.15 -0.15
N PHE A 121 10.52 5.74 -1.39
CA PHE A 121 10.36 4.36 -1.82
C PHE A 121 11.66 3.83 -2.37
N VAL A 122 12.06 2.65 -1.91
CA VAL A 122 13.23 1.95 -2.42
C VAL A 122 12.77 0.58 -2.90
N THR A 123 12.92 0.34 -4.19
CA THR A 123 12.48 -0.90 -4.83
C THR A 123 13.59 -1.92 -4.85
N PRO A 124 13.26 -3.22 -5.04
CA PRO A 124 14.30 -4.24 -5.17
C PRO A 124 15.20 -3.92 -6.36
N ARG A 125 16.49 -4.20 -6.19
CA ARG A 125 17.43 -4.06 -7.30
C ARG A 125 17.15 -5.14 -8.34
N PRO A 126 17.14 -4.79 -9.64
CA PRO A 126 17.06 -5.84 -10.65
C PRO A 126 18.28 -6.74 -10.53
N LYS A 127 18.04 -8.05 -10.66
CA LYS A 127 19.16 -9.00 -10.65
C LYS A 127 20.06 -8.68 -11.84
N PRO A 128 21.37 -8.58 -11.63
CA PRO A 128 22.28 -8.49 -12.77
C PRO A 128 22.17 -9.76 -13.61
N ASP A 129 21.98 -9.59 -14.89
CA ASP A 129 21.92 -10.69 -15.84
C ASP A 129 23.30 -11.38 -15.94
#